data_5743aa4d81ec2ca82f386b111ddb57da
#
_entry.id   5743aa4d81ec2ca82f386b111ddb57da
#
_cell.length_a   1.000
_cell.length_b   1.000
_cell.length_c   1.000
_cell.angle_alpha   90.00
_cell.angle_beta   90.00
_cell.angle_gamma   90.00
#
_symmetry.space_group_name_H-M   'P 1'
#
loop_
_entity.id
_entity.type
_entity.pdbx_description
1 polymer ?
#
loop_
_entity_poly.entity_id
_entity_poly.type
_entity_poly.pdbx_seq_one_letter_code
_entity_poly.pdbx_strand_id
1 'polypeptide(L)'
;MKNILIIGCGLLGSSLLRRIKKKKLAKKIFIFEKSKKNLSKIKKLKLPGIIIKKPEDVMSEINMIIFCTPMSEYKKIILKLNKFLTKNHIITDIGSSKSNSLKVVNKNLKKNISWISSHPIAGSEVSGPE
;
A
#
# COMPACT_ATOMS: atom_id res chain seq x y z
N MET A 1 0.06 -6.99 -16.26
CA MET A 1 -0.34 -6.03 -15.22
C MET A 1 -0.40 -6.70 -13.87
N LYS A 2 -0.12 -5.94 -12.84
CA LYS A 2 -0.04 -6.47 -11.48
C LYS A 2 -1.28 -6.16 -10.66
N ASN A 3 -1.51 -6.97 -9.64
CA ASN A 3 -2.55 -6.70 -8.65
C ASN A 3 -1.89 -5.97 -7.48
N ILE A 4 -2.48 -4.88 -7.06
CA ILE A 4 -1.93 -4.01 -6.01
C ILE A 4 -2.85 -3.98 -4.82
N LEU A 5 -2.26 -4.05 -3.62
CA LEU A 5 -2.96 -3.85 -2.36
C LEU A 5 -2.50 -2.53 -1.75
N ILE A 6 -3.43 -1.62 -1.53
CA ILE A 6 -3.16 -0.36 -0.85
C ILE A 6 -3.63 -0.50 0.60
N ILE A 7 -2.71 -0.29 1.52
CA ILE A 7 -3.02 -0.35 2.95
C ILE A 7 -3.09 1.07 3.47
N GLY A 8 -4.28 1.47 3.89
CA GLY A 8 -4.56 2.83 4.30
C GLY A 8 -4.99 3.68 3.10
N CYS A 9 -6.13 4.32 3.18
CA CYS A 9 -6.64 5.10 2.08
C CYS A 9 -7.15 6.45 2.58
N GLY A 10 -6.25 7.20 3.23
CA GLY A 10 -6.49 8.57 3.56
C GLY A 10 -6.25 9.45 2.35
N LEU A 11 -5.80 10.67 2.58
CA LEU A 11 -5.59 11.63 1.50
C LEU A 11 -4.59 11.13 0.45
N LEU A 12 -3.40 10.71 0.91
CA LEU A 12 -2.35 10.25 0.00
C LEU A 12 -2.73 8.94 -0.70
N GLY A 13 -3.34 8.02 0.05
CA GLY A 13 -3.78 6.76 -0.52
C GLY A 13 -4.83 6.95 -1.59
N SER A 14 -5.74 7.88 -1.37
CA SER A 14 -6.79 8.19 -2.35
C SER A 14 -6.21 8.79 -3.63
N SER A 15 -5.26 9.69 -3.49
CA SER A 15 -4.58 10.28 -4.65
C SER A 15 -3.84 9.22 -5.46
N LEU A 16 -3.13 8.33 -4.77
CA LEU A 16 -2.40 7.25 -5.42
C LEU A 16 -3.36 6.31 -6.14
N LEU A 17 -4.47 5.97 -5.49
CA LEU A 17 -5.48 5.09 -6.06
C LEU A 17 -6.02 5.64 -7.38
N ARG A 18 -6.36 6.93 -7.40
CA ARG A 18 -6.85 7.58 -8.62
C ARG A 18 -5.80 7.57 -9.72
N ARG A 19 -4.54 7.82 -9.36
CA ARG A 19 -3.45 7.85 -10.32
C ARG A 19 -3.20 6.49 -10.93
N ILE A 20 -3.17 5.45 -10.11
CA ILE A 20 -2.99 4.08 -10.58
C ILE A 20 -4.09 3.71 -11.57
N LYS A 21 -5.32 4.06 -11.24
CA LYS A 21 -6.46 3.77 -12.11
C LYS A 21 -6.37 4.56 -13.42
N LYS A 22 -6.09 5.85 -13.33
CA LYS A 22 -6.01 6.71 -14.50
C LYS A 22 -4.94 6.26 -15.48
N LYS A 23 -3.78 5.85 -14.97
CA LYS A 23 -2.66 5.40 -15.79
C LYS A 23 -2.68 3.92 -16.09
N LYS A 24 -3.70 3.21 -15.64
CA LYS A 24 -3.85 1.77 -15.85
C LYS A 24 -2.62 0.98 -15.43
N LEU A 25 -2.09 1.29 -14.27
CA LEU A 25 -0.87 0.68 -13.74
C LEU A 25 -1.10 -0.66 -13.06
N ALA A 26 -2.35 -1.03 -12.83
CA ALA A 26 -2.68 -2.29 -12.17
C ALA A 26 -3.88 -2.94 -12.83
N LYS A 27 -3.91 -4.27 -12.76
CA LYS A 27 -5.05 -5.05 -13.22
C LYS A 27 -6.19 -4.96 -12.22
N LYS A 28 -5.87 -5.19 -10.95
CA LYS A 28 -6.83 -5.06 -9.85
C LYS A 28 -6.19 -4.25 -8.74
N ILE A 29 -6.99 -3.46 -8.06
CA ILE A 29 -6.56 -2.67 -6.91
C ILE A 29 -7.43 -3.06 -5.73
N PHE A 30 -6.80 -3.54 -4.66
CA PHE A 30 -7.49 -3.86 -3.42
C PHE A 30 -7.15 -2.80 -2.40
N ILE A 31 -8.11 -2.48 -1.53
CA ILE A 31 -7.97 -1.43 -0.52
C ILE A 31 -8.27 -2.02 0.85
N PHE A 32 -7.34 -1.87 1.77
CA PHE A 32 -7.55 -2.20 3.17
C PHE A 32 -7.47 -0.92 3.99
N GLU A 33 -8.57 -0.57 4.65
CA GLU A 33 -8.66 0.65 5.45
C GLU A 33 -9.42 0.36 6.73
N LYS A 34 -8.82 0.69 7.86
CA LYS A 34 -9.44 0.47 9.17
C LYS A 34 -10.43 1.56 9.55
N SER A 35 -10.21 2.78 9.12
CA SER A 35 -11.01 3.92 9.53
C SER A 35 -12.38 3.88 8.86
N LYS A 36 -13.43 3.82 9.65
CA LYS A 36 -14.80 3.86 9.13
C LYS A 36 -15.06 5.16 8.38
N LYS A 37 -14.45 6.25 8.85
CA LYS A 37 -14.57 7.55 8.20
C LYS A 37 -13.98 7.51 6.80
N ASN A 38 -12.78 6.95 6.65
CA ASN A 38 -12.14 6.84 5.34
C ASN A 38 -12.88 5.87 4.43
N LEU A 39 -13.37 4.75 4.97
CA LEU A 39 -14.18 3.80 4.19
C LEU A 39 -15.43 4.47 3.65
N SER A 40 -16.08 5.28 4.48
CA SER A 40 -17.27 6.02 4.06
C SER A 40 -16.94 6.98 2.92
N LYS A 41 -15.81 7.67 3.01
CA LYS A 41 -15.36 8.58 1.95
C LYS A 41 -15.07 7.84 0.65
N ILE A 42 -14.42 6.70 0.73
CA ILE A 42 -14.11 5.88 -0.44
C ILE A 42 -15.40 5.52 -1.17
N LYS A 43 -16.39 5.05 -0.43
CA LYS A 43 -17.69 4.67 -1.00
C LYS A 43 -18.44 5.87 -1.57
N LYS A 44 -18.45 6.97 -0.82
CA LYS A 44 -19.17 8.17 -1.23
C LYS A 44 -18.59 8.78 -2.50
N LEU A 45 -17.27 8.80 -2.61
CA LEU A 45 -16.58 9.35 -3.77
C LEU A 45 -16.46 8.35 -4.91
N LYS A 46 -16.96 7.14 -4.72
CA LYS A 46 -16.86 6.07 -5.72
C LYS A 46 -15.45 5.87 -6.24
N LEU A 47 -14.49 5.86 -5.34
CA LEU A 47 -13.10 5.66 -5.72
C LEU A 47 -12.91 4.26 -6.30
N PRO A 48 -12.00 4.10 -7.24
CA PRO A 48 -11.76 2.79 -7.84
C PRO A 48 -11.14 1.84 -6.82
N GLY A 49 -11.32 0.54 -7.05
CA GLY A 49 -10.71 -0.47 -6.19
C GLY A 49 -11.73 -1.30 -5.46
N ILE A 50 -11.26 -2.40 -4.89
CA ILE A 50 -12.06 -3.37 -4.16
C ILE A 50 -11.70 -3.26 -2.69
N ILE A 51 -12.66 -2.90 -1.85
CA ILE A 51 -12.44 -2.80 -0.41
C ILE A 51 -12.46 -4.21 0.18
N ILE A 52 -11.42 -4.54 0.95
CA ILE A 52 -11.32 -5.85 1.60
C ILE A 52 -11.30 -5.66 3.11
N LYS A 53 -11.76 -6.67 3.83
CA LYS A 53 -11.80 -6.64 5.30
C LYS A 53 -10.50 -7.13 5.91
N LYS A 54 -9.86 -8.10 5.29
CA LYS A 54 -8.61 -8.67 5.78
C LYS A 54 -7.59 -8.75 4.65
N PRO A 55 -6.40 -8.17 4.82
CA PRO A 55 -5.38 -8.23 3.77
C PRO A 55 -5.03 -9.66 3.37
N GLU A 56 -5.01 -10.56 4.35
CA GLU A 56 -4.65 -11.96 4.11
C GLU A 56 -5.56 -12.66 3.12
N ASP A 57 -6.77 -12.18 2.92
CA ASP A 57 -7.73 -12.81 2.01
C ASP A 57 -7.30 -12.72 0.54
N VAL A 58 -6.45 -11.74 0.22
CA VAL A 58 -6.05 -11.50 -1.17
C VAL A 58 -4.55 -11.66 -1.41
N MET A 59 -3.79 -12.03 -0.39
CA MET A 59 -2.34 -12.06 -0.51
C MET A 59 -1.83 -12.97 -1.64
N SER A 60 -2.52 -14.06 -1.92
CA SER A 60 -2.11 -14.95 -3.00
C SER A 60 -2.26 -14.34 -4.39
N GLU A 61 -3.12 -13.32 -4.54
CA GLU A 61 -3.33 -12.64 -5.82
C GLU A 61 -2.48 -11.38 -5.95
N ILE A 62 -1.91 -10.89 -4.86
CA ILE A 62 -1.21 -9.59 -4.83
C ILE A 62 0.22 -9.73 -5.31
N ASN A 63 0.67 -8.76 -6.09
CA ASN A 63 2.07 -8.64 -6.50
C ASN A 63 2.77 -7.51 -5.76
N MET A 64 2.07 -6.42 -5.49
CA MET A 64 2.65 -5.24 -4.85
C MET A 64 1.77 -4.75 -3.72
N ILE A 65 2.40 -4.38 -2.62
CA ILE A 65 1.71 -3.83 -1.45
C ILE A 65 2.26 -2.43 -1.21
N ILE A 66 1.36 -1.46 -1.10
CA ILE A 66 1.75 -0.07 -0.90
C ILE A 66 1.21 0.40 0.44
N PHE A 67 2.11 0.79 1.34
CA PHE A 67 1.74 1.33 2.65
C PHE A 67 1.46 2.81 2.53
N CYS A 68 0.23 3.20 2.84
CA CYS A 68 -0.22 4.59 2.83
C CYS A 68 -0.72 5.01 4.21
N THR A 69 -0.35 4.27 5.24
CA THR A 69 -0.69 4.57 6.62
C THR A 69 0.40 5.43 7.26
N PRO A 70 0.13 6.02 8.43
CA PRO A 70 1.21 6.61 9.21
C PRO A 70 2.26 5.56 9.55
N MET A 71 3.51 5.99 9.64
CA MET A 71 4.62 5.08 9.89
C MET A 71 4.47 4.33 11.22
N SER A 72 3.78 4.92 12.17
CA SER A 72 3.51 4.27 13.47
C SER A 72 2.73 2.96 13.33
N GLU A 73 2.07 2.75 12.21
CA GLU A 73 1.31 1.53 11.94
C GLU A 73 2.11 0.44 11.23
N TYR A 74 3.28 0.76 10.71
CA TYR A 74 4.06 -0.17 9.89
C TYR A 74 4.39 -1.48 10.61
N LYS A 75 4.91 -1.39 11.83
CA LYS A 75 5.29 -2.58 12.59
C LYS A 75 4.12 -3.54 12.73
N LYS A 76 2.97 -3.04 13.13
CA LYS A 76 1.77 -3.83 13.35
C LYS A 76 1.33 -4.53 12.06
N ILE A 77 1.34 -3.78 10.96
CA ILE A 77 0.93 -4.32 9.67
C ILE A 77 1.91 -5.37 9.17
N ILE A 78 3.21 -5.08 9.27
CA ILE A 78 4.25 -6.02 8.83
C ILE A 78 4.15 -7.33 9.60
N LEU A 79 4.02 -7.26 10.92
CA LEU A 79 3.93 -8.46 11.74
C LEU A 79 2.69 -9.28 11.40
N LYS A 80 1.60 -8.61 11.06
CA LYS A 80 0.38 -9.30 10.66
C LYS A 80 0.53 -10.00 9.31
N LEU A 81 1.23 -9.37 8.38
CA LEU A 81 1.36 -9.89 7.02
C LEU A 81 2.50 -10.88 6.83
N ASN A 82 3.50 -10.89 7.72
CA ASN A 82 4.71 -11.67 7.52
C ASN A 82 4.49 -13.11 7.08
N LYS A 83 3.56 -13.81 7.71
CA LYS A 83 3.32 -15.23 7.39
C LYS A 83 2.71 -15.45 6.02
N PHE A 84 2.16 -14.41 5.41
CA PHE A 84 1.57 -14.49 4.08
C PHE A 84 2.48 -13.96 2.99
N LEU A 85 3.56 -13.29 3.37
CA LEU A 85 4.49 -12.70 2.41
C LEU A 85 5.41 -13.75 1.80
N THR A 86 5.67 -13.59 0.51
CA THR A 86 6.61 -14.43 -0.22
C THR A 86 7.56 -13.55 -1.01
N LYS A 87 8.60 -14.15 -1.57
CA LYS A 87 9.57 -13.42 -2.38
C LYS A 87 8.96 -12.82 -3.65
N ASN A 88 7.73 -13.22 -3.99
CA ASN A 88 7.04 -12.67 -5.16
C ASN A 88 6.32 -11.36 -4.84
N HIS A 89 6.21 -11.00 -3.58
CA HIS A 89 5.61 -9.75 -3.18
C HIS A 89 6.65 -8.64 -3.16
N ILE A 90 6.25 -7.47 -3.66
CA ILE A 90 7.05 -6.25 -3.56
C ILE A 90 6.30 -5.30 -2.65
N ILE A 91 6.98 -4.79 -1.64
CA ILE A 91 6.38 -3.86 -0.69
C ILE A 91 7.04 -2.50 -0.85
N THR A 92 6.23 -1.46 -0.83
CA THR A 92 6.74 -0.10 -0.84
C THR A 92 5.85 0.79 0.01
N ASP A 93 6.27 2.02 0.20
CA ASP A 93 5.48 2.99 0.95
C ASP A 93 5.58 4.37 0.34
N ILE A 94 4.70 5.24 0.79
CA ILE A 94 4.74 6.65 0.43
C ILE A 94 5.02 7.48 1.68
N GLY A 95 5.67 6.86 2.68
CA GLY A 95 6.01 7.52 3.92
C GLY A 95 7.01 8.64 3.75
N SER A 96 6.99 9.57 4.65
CA SER A 96 7.79 10.79 4.55
C SER A 96 9.24 10.63 4.99
N SER A 97 9.54 9.65 5.85
CA SER A 97 10.89 9.50 6.41
C SER A 97 11.46 8.14 6.08
N LYS A 98 12.38 8.12 5.12
CA LYS A 98 13.00 6.87 4.66
C LYS A 98 13.80 6.17 5.74
N SER A 99 14.60 6.92 6.50
CA SER A 99 15.48 6.30 7.50
C SER A 99 14.69 5.59 8.59
N ASN A 100 13.59 6.22 9.05
CA ASN A 100 12.77 5.61 10.09
C ASN A 100 11.98 4.42 9.57
N SER A 101 11.45 4.51 8.35
CA SER A 101 10.71 3.40 7.77
C SER A 101 11.62 2.20 7.54
N LEU A 102 12.86 2.43 7.09
CA LEU A 102 13.83 1.35 6.90
C LEU A 102 14.19 0.66 8.20
N LYS A 103 14.31 1.41 9.29
CA LYS A 103 14.57 0.80 10.60
C LYS A 103 13.46 -0.14 11.02
N VAL A 104 12.22 0.29 10.88
CA VAL A 104 11.05 -0.51 11.23
C VAL A 104 10.97 -1.75 10.33
N VAL A 105 11.19 -1.57 9.05
CA VAL A 105 11.16 -2.66 8.08
C VAL A 105 12.24 -3.69 8.38
N ASN A 106 13.47 -3.25 8.53
CA ASN A 106 14.61 -4.15 8.76
C ASN A 106 14.45 -4.96 10.05
N LYS A 107 13.82 -4.37 11.06
CA LYS A 107 13.62 -5.05 12.33
C LYS A 107 12.48 -6.06 12.29
N ASN A 108 11.44 -5.78 11.54
CA ASN A 108 10.19 -6.53 11.63
C ASN A 108 9.83 -7.35 10.40
N LEU A 109 10.31 -6.96 9.23
CA LEU A 109 9.95 -7.64 8.01
C LEU A 109 10.71 -8.97 7.87
N LYS A 110 9.98 -9.99 7.43
CA LYS A 110 10.54 -11.30 7.14
C LYS A 110 11.68 -11.18 6.12
N LYS A 111 12.73 -11.99 6.29
CA LYS A 111 13.85 -11.99 5.36
C LYS A 111 13.41 -12.45 3.96
N ASN A 112 14.13 -12.01 2.94
CA ASN A 112 13.88 -12.36 1.54
C ASN A 112 12.63 -11.70 0.92
N ILE A 113 12.05 -10.75 1.63
CA ILE A 113 10.93 -9.96 1.09
C ILE A 113 11.50 -8.64 0.59
N SER A 114 11.11 -8.27 -0.62
CA SER A 114 11.59 -7.02 -1.23
C SER A 114 10.83 -5.82 -0.69
N TRP A 115 11.56 -4.86 -0.16
CA TRP A 115 11.02 -3.57 0.24
C TRP A 115 11.72 -2.48 -0.57
N ILE A 116 10.93 -1.67 -1.24
CA ILE A 116 11.45 -0.57 -2.06
C ILE A 116 10.98 0.74 -1.48
N SER A 117 11.91 1.55 -0.98
CA SER A 117 11.59 2.87 -0.46
C SER A 117 11.31 3.85 -1.59
N SER A 118 10.44 4.80 -1.33
CA SER A 118 10.14 5.86 -2.29
C SER A 118 9.76 5.31 -3.65
N HIS A 119 8.64 4.70 -3.68
CA HIS A 119 8.15 3.99 -4.82
C HIS A 119 8.16 4.79 -6.13
N PRO A 120 8.62 4.23 -7.24
CA PRO A 120 8.66 4.94 -8.52
C PRO A 120 7.32 5.47 -9.00
N ILE A 121 6.24 4.74 -8.77
CA ILE A 121 4.92 5.21 -9.18
C ILE A 121 4.57 6.52 -8.47
N ALA A 122 4.72 6.52 -7.16
CA ALA A 122 4.45 7.70 -6.36
C ALA A 122 5.55 8.74 -6.52
N GLY A 123 6.80 8.28 -6.49
CA GLY A 123 7.96 9.17 -6.55
C GLY A 123 8.07 9.97 -7.82
N SER A 124 7.98 9.29 -8.95
CA SER A 124 8.10 9.98 -10.23
C SER A 124 6.98 10.96 -10.49
N GLU A 125 5.81 10.65 -9.96
CA GLU A 125 4.65 11.51 -10.17
C GLU A 125 4.60 12.64 -9.13
N VAL A 126 4.96 12.33 -7.92
CA VAL A 126 4.92 13.29 -6.84
C VAL A 126 5.99 14.34 -6.97
N SER A 127 7.09 14.01 -7.59
CA SER A 127 8.14 14.99 -7.82
C SER A 127 7.70 16.09 -8.79
N GLY A 128 6.68 15.83 -9.56
CA GLY A 128 6.12 16.85 -10.41
C GLY A 128 5.21 17.79 -9.63
N PRO A 129 4.94 18.94 -10.17
CA PRO A 129 3.99 19.88 -9.55
C PRO A 129 2.56 19.37 -9.77
N GLU A 130 2.09 18.70 -8.84
CA GLU A 130 0.79 18.05 -8.91
C GLU A 130 -0.40 18.99 -8.81
#